data_cbeb9147bccfbc19047d522eb3780e14
#
_entry.id   cbeb9147bccfbc19047d522eb3780e14
#
_cell.length_a   1.000
_cell.length_b   1.000
_cell.length_c   1.000
_cell.angle_alpha   90.00
_cell.angle_beta   90.00
_cell.angle_gamma   90.00
#
_symmetry.space_group_name_H-M   'P 1'
#
loop_
_entity.id
_entity.type
_entity.pdbx_description
1 polymer ?
#
loop_
_entity_poly.entity_id
_entity_poly.type
_entity_poly.pdbx_seq_one_letter_code
_entity_poly.pdbx_strand_id
1 'polypeptide(L)'
;MQNPPIGPGEPFQLLFNDLPAGKPSLPAEFRNIYPGDWQIPIIKGRPYIYTDFAISRDGRITYNEEGYVGGSDITRNNRADWWFMAFLRTRADAIMNGIGTVTLEVGTLWSAEDLYPEDAAAFAELRRYYGHTKPPILTILSHDGRLNFNAASLQRDDMHVVLATTTEGAAYARQFEVPARLDIHDLGVKSADLQRTVAHG
;
A
#
# COMPACT_ATOMS: atom_id res chain seq x y z
N MET A 1 -22.72 -2.06 -7.26
CA MET A 1 -22.06 -0.82 -6.80
C MET A 1 -22.81 0.38 -7.29
N GLN A 2 -22.95 1.41 -6.45
CA GLN A 2 -23.65 2.66 -6.83
C GLN A 2 -22.73 3.59 -7.65
N ASN A 3 -21.42 3.46 -7.47
CA ASN A 3 -20.42 4.26 -8.14
C ASN A 3 -19.47 3.32 -8.92
N PRO A 4 -19.76 3.01 -10.18
CA PRO A 4 -18.83 2.22 -10.99
C PRO A 4 -17.53 2.99 -11.23
N PRO A 5 -16.38 2.31 -11.31
CA PRO A 5 -15.11 2.97 -11.56
C PRO A 5 -15.05 3.52 -12.99
N ILE A 6 -14.39 4.66 -13.14
CA ILE A 6 -14.11 5.30 -14.44
C ILE A 6 -12.92 4.61 -15.10
N GLY A 7 -11.94 4.22 -14.30
CA GLY A 7 -10.72 3.56 -14.76
C GLY A 7 -9.63 4.53 -15.24
N PRO A 8 -8.50 3.99 -15.71
CA PRO A 8 -7.34 4.78 -16.13
C PRO A 8 -7.47 5.40 -17.55
N GLY A 9 -8.60 5.20 -18.21
CA GLY A 9 -8.86 5.58 -19.59
C GLY A 9 -9.11 4.34 -20.46
N GLU A 10 -8.08 3.53 -20.73
CA GLU A 10 -8.24 2.26 -21.44
C GLU A 10 -8.23 1.08 -20.45
N PRO A 11 -9.06 0.04 -20.67
CA PRO A 11 -9.02 -1.18 -19.87
C PRO A 11 -7.68 -1.90 -20.00
N PHE A 12 -7.31 -2.64 -18.97
CA PHE A 12 -6.16 -3.54 -19.01
C PHE A 12 -6.42 -4.68 -20.00
N GLN A 13 -5.36 -5.17 -20.62
CA GLN A 13 -5.41 -6.30 -21.51
C GLN A 13 -5.09 -7.59 -20.75
N LEU A 14 -6.02 -8.56 -20.79
CA LEU A 14 -5.77 -9.89 -20.27
C LEU A 14 -4.87 -10.66 -21.24
N LEU A 15 -3.68 -11.05 -20.82
CA LEU A 15 -2.74 -11.82 -21.65
C LEU A 15 -2.93 -13.32 -21.43
N PHE A 16 -3.16 -13.76 -20.21
CA PHE A 16 -3.46 -15.15 -19.85
C PHE A 16 -4.21 -15.17 -18.50
N ASN A 17 -4.90 -16.28 -18.23
CA ASN A 17 -5.65 -16.47 -16.98
C ASN A 17 -5.48 -17.91 -16.49
N ASP A 18 -4.73 -18.10 -15.41
CA ASP A 18 -4.47 -19.38 -14.76
C ASP A 18 -5.40 -19.63 -13.57
N LEU A 19 -6.39 -18.75 -13.34
CA LEU A 19 -7.32 -18.93 -12.24
C LEU A 19 -8.25 -20.13 -12.48
N PRO A 20 -8.54 -20.92 -11.45
CA PRO A 20 -9.51 -22.02 -11.57
C PRO A 20 -10.89 -21.49 -11.95
N ALA A 21 -11.64 -22.27 -12.70
CA ALA A 21 -13.02 -21.92 -13.02
C ALA A 21 -13.86 -21.81 -11.73
N GLY A 22 -14.58 -20.70 -11.59
CA GLY A 22 -15.38 -20.43 -10.40
C GLY A 22 -16.14 -19.13 -10.51
N LYS A 23 -16.87 -18.79 -9.44
CA LYS A 23 -17.53 -17.50 -9.33
C LYS A 23 -16.44 -16.41 -9.17
N PRO A 24 -16.45 -15.37 -10.02
CA PRO A 24 -15.51 -14.27 -9.87
C PRO A 24 -15.59 -13.62 -8.48
N SER A 25 -14.45 -13.30 -7.90
CA SER A 25 -14.36 -12.56 -6.64
C SER A 25 -14.48 -11.06 -6.86
N LEU A 26 -14.11 -10.58 -8.05
CA LEU A 26 -14.15 -9.18 -8.41
C LEU A 26 -15.53 -8.79 -8.98
N PRO A 27 -16.15 -7.68 -8.53
CA PRO A 27 -17.40 -7.16 -9.10
C PRO A 27 -17.29 -6.89 -10.60
N ALA A 28 -18.42 -7.01 -11.32
CA ALA A 28 -18.46 -6.91 -12.78
C ALA A 28 -17.94 -5.55 -13.29
N GLU A 29 -18.23 -4.49 -12.58
CA GLU A 29 -17.82 -3.12 -12.91
C GLU A 29 -16.32 -2.97 -12.97
N PHE A 30 -15.60 -3.59 -12.02
CA PHE A 30 -14.14 -3.62 -12.03
C PHE A 30 -13.58 -4.54 -13.10
N ARG A 31 -14.25 -5.65 -13.42
CA ARG A 31 -13.83 -6.56 -14.49
C ARG A 31 -13.92 -5.95 -15.89
N ASN A 32 -14.70 -4.89 -16.08
CA ASN A 32 -14.70 -4.11 -17.32
C ASN A 32 -13.39 -3.32 -17.54
N ILE A 33 -12.67 -3.03 -16.46
CA ILE A 33 -11.38 -2.31 -16.51
C ILE A 33 -10.22 -3.29 -16.36
N TYR A 34 -10.32 -4.21 -15.38
CA TYR A 34 -9.38 -5.28 -15.13
C TYR A 34 -10.02 -6.62 -15.52
N PRO A 35 -9.84 -7.11 -16.77
CA PRO A 35 -10.63 -8.21 -17.35
C PRO A 35 -10.31 -9.60 -16.78
N GLY A 36 -9.42 -9.69 -15.82
CA GLY A 36 -9.19 -10.88 -15.03
C GLY A 36 -10.10 -10.97 -13.81
N ASP A 37 -9.76 -11.88 -12.91
CA ASP A 37 -10.27 -11.90 -11.56
C ASP A 37 -9.08 -11.83 -10.60
N TRP A 38 -9.31 -11.41 -9.37
CA TRP A 38 -8.24 -11.31 -8.39
C TRP A 38 -8.63 -12.06 -7.13
N GLN A 39 -8.23 -13.33 -7.07
CA GLN A 39 -8.44 -14.20 -5.94
C GLN A 39 -7.23 -14.16 -5.01
N ILE A 40 -7.46 -13.79 -3.75
CA ILE A 40 -6.42 -13.83 -2.71
C ILE A 40 -6.58 -15.15 -1.95
N PRO A 41 -5.60 -16.06 -1.99
CA PRO A 41 -5.68 -17.31 -1.25
C PRO A 41 -5.54 -17.05 0.25
N ILE A 42 -6.38 -17.71 1.05
CA ILE A 42 -6.24 -17.72 2.51
C ILE A 42 -5.18 -18.74 2.89
N ILE A 43 -4.07 -18.28 3.48
CA ILE A 43 -2.98 -19.14 3.93
C ILE A 43 -3.03 -19.21 5.46
N LYS A 44 -3.28 -20.42 5.99
CA LYS A 44 -3.37 -20.59 7.45
C LYS A 44 -2.03 -20.22 8.13
N GLY A 45 -2.10 -19.34 9.12
CA GLY A 45 -0.97 -19.02 10.01
C GLY A 45 0.05 -18.04 9.42
N ARG A 46 -0.21 -17.45 8.25
CA ARG A 46 0.63 -16.38 7.68
C ARG A 46 -0.18 -15.48 6.74
N PRO A 47 0.22 -14.20 6.58
CA PRO A 47 -0.41 -13.32 5.60
C PRO A 47 -0.11 -13.77 4.17
N TYR A 48 -0.98 -13.40 3.24
CA TYR A 48 -0.69 -13.39 1.82
C TYR A 48 -0.03 -12.06 1.48
N ILE A 49 1.19 -12.09 0.96
CA ILE A 49 1.96 -10.89 0.62
C ILE A 49 2.06 -10.81 -0.90
N TYR A 50 1.75 -9.66 -1.45
CA TYR A 50 2.01 -9.30 -2.83
C TYR A 50 2.77 -7.98 -2.90
N THR A 51 3.51 -7.80 -3.97
CA THR A 51 4.35 -6.62 -4.18
C THR A 51 4.03 -6.00 -5.53
N ASP A 52 4.13 -4.68 -5.60
CA ASP A 52 3.98 -3.89 -6.80
C ASP A 52 5.21 -3.01 -6.99
N PHE A 53 5.92 -3.22 -8.09
CA PHE A 53 7.12 -2.47 -8.43
C PHE A 53 7.12 -2.10 -9.91
N ALA A 54 7.21 -0.81 -10.18
CA ALA A 54 7.55 -0.34 -11.51
C ALA A 54 9.04 -0.64 -11.78
N ILE A 55 9.31 -1.32 -12.90
CA ILE A 55 10.67 -1.68 -13.29
C ILE A 55 10.94 -1.15 -14.71
N SER A 56 12.02 -0.39 -14.87
CA SER A 56 12.48 0.05 -16.20
C SER A 56 13.03 -1.11 -17.02
N ARG A 57 13.18 -0.92 -18.34
CA ARG A 57 13.69 -1.99 -19.23
C ARG A 57 15.10 -2.45 -18.89
N ASP A 58 15.90 -1.61 -18.25
CA ASP A 58 17.25 -1.92 -17.75
C ASP A 58 17.27 -2.40 -16.30
N GLY A 59 16.10 -2.69 -15.70
CA GLY A 59 15.96 -3.34 -14.39
C GLY A 59 15.99 -2.40 -13.19
N ARG A 60 15.84 -1.09 -13.36
CA ARG A 60 15.82 -0.13 -12.26
C ARG A 60 14.42 0.01 -11.69
N ILE A 61 14.32 0.11 -10.37
CA ILE A 61 13.08 0.43 -9.63
C ILE A 61 13.05 1.89 -9.16
N THR A 62 14.17 2.59 -9.24
CA THR A 62 14.34 4.02 -9.00
C THR A 62 15.56 4.52 -9.76
N TYR A 63 15.59 5.79 -10.13
CA TYR A 63 16.80 6.41 -10.69
C TYR A 63 17.82 6.71 -9.59
N ASN A 64 17.37 6.94 -8.35
CA ASN A 64 18.20 7.32 -7.22
C ASN A 64 19.03 8.59 -7.49
N GLU A 65 18.43 9.54 -8.18
CA GLU A 65 18.98 10.85 -8.51
C GLU A 65 18.16 11.94 -7.83
N GLU A 66 18.75 13.08 -7.55
CA GLU A 66 18.05 14.21 -6.95
C GLU A 66 16.84 14.62 -7.83
N GLY A 67 15.64 14.65 -7.24
CA GLY A 67 14.38 14.92 -7.92
C GLY A 67 13.74 13.73 -8.66
N TYR A 68 14.39 12.56 -8.68
CA TYR A 68 13.90 11.35 -9.36
C TYR A 68 14.05 10.13 -8.45
N VAL A 69 13.22 10.06 -7.42
CA VAL A 69 13.38 9.10 -6.32
C VAL A 69 12.23 8.11 -6.16
N GLY A 70 11.15 8.30 -6.91
CA GLY A 70 9.93 7.48 -6.81
C GLY A 70 9.73 6.49 -7.95
N GLY A 71 8.85 5.51 -7.74
CA GLY A 71 8.39 4.60 -8.79
C GLY A 71 7.62 5.31 -9.91
N SER A 72 6.95 6.42 -9.59
CA SER A 72 6.26 7.29 -10.55
C SER A 72 7.18 7.88 -11.62
N ASP A 73 8.46 8.10 -11.31
CA ASP A 73 9.45 8.56 -12.28
C ASP A 73 9.74 7.47 -13.32
N ILE A 74 9.81 6.21 -12.89
CA ILE A 74 9.99 5.05 -13.78
C ILE A 74 8.79 4.91 -14.72
N THR A 75 7.57 5.05 -14.20
CA THR A 75 6.33 4.93 -15.00
C THR A 75 5.96 6.22 -15.72
N ARG A 76 6.70 7.31 -15.51
CA ARG A 76 6.41 8.66 -16.05
C ARG A 76 4.99 9.11 -15.70
N ASN A 77 4.59 8.91 -14.46
CA ASN A 77 3.25 9.23 -13.95
C ASN A 77 2.12 8.56 -14.75
N ASN A 78 2.31 7.31 -15.15
CA ASN A 78 1.34 6.57 -15.94
C ASN A 78 0.05 6.35 -15.13
N ARG A 79 -1.08 6.81 -15.66
CA ARG A 79 -2.40 6.70 -14.99
C ARG A 79 -2.84 5.26 -14.75
N ALA A 80 -2.50 4.33 -15.66
CA ALA A 80 -2.83 2.93 -15.50
C ALA A 80 -2.05 2.30 -14.34
N ASP A 81 -0.78 2.67 -14.16
CA ASP A 81 0.04 2.27 -13.02
C ASP A 81 -0.56 2.76 -11.70
N TRP A 82 -0.92 4.04 -11.61
CA TRP A 82 -1.54 4.62 -10.42
C TRP A 82 -2.91 3.98 -10.09
N TRP A 83 -3.74 3.76 -11.11
CA TRP A 83 -5.01 3.08 -10.93
C TRP A 83 -4.82 1.65 -10.44
N PHE A 84 -3.86 0.92 -11.03
CA PHE A 84 -3.56 -0.45 -10.63
C PHE A 84 -3.03 -0.53 -9.20
N MET A 85 -2.13 0.38 -8.83
CA MET A 85 -1.64 0.51 -7.45
C MET A 85 -2.78 0.79 -6.46
N ALA A 86 -3.69 1.71 -6.81
CA ALA A 86 -4.88 1.99 -6.00
C ALA A 86 -5.79 0.75 -5.89
N PHE A 87 -6.03 0.08 -7.02
CA PHE A 87 -6.80 -1.16 -7.08
C PHE A 87 -6.22 -2.24 -6.16
N LEU A 88 -4.91 -2.46 -6.18
CA LEU A 88 -4.24 -3.41 -5.28
C LEU A 88 -4.47 -3.06 -3.80
N ARG A 89 -4.43 -1.79 -3.44
CA ARG A 89 -4.66 -1.32 -2.06
C ARG A 89 -6.09 -1.54 -1.55
N THR A 90 -7.05 -1.75 -2.43
CA THR A 90 -8.45 -1.99 -2.01
C THR A 90 -8.63 -3.27 -1.21
N ARG A 91 -7.77 -4.28 -1.38
CA ARG A 91 -7.83 -5.56 -0.67
C ARG A 91 -6.77 -5.71 0.41
N ALA A 92 -5.91 -4.72 0.56
CA ALA A 92 -4.87 -4.75 1.58
C ALA A 92 -5.44 -4.48 2.98
N ASP A 93 -5.14 -5.34 3.94
CA ASP A 93 -5.30 -5.07 5.36
C ASP A 93 -4.21 -4.12 5.83
N ALA A 94 -2.99 -4.29 5.31
CA ALA A 94 -1.83 -3.46 5.60
C ALA A 94 -0.98 -3.18 4.36
N ILE A 95 -0.33 -2.03 4.33
CA ILE A 95 0.66 -1.62 3.32
C ILE A 95 1.99 -1.46 4.04
N MET A 96 3.04 -2.12 3.53
CA MET A 96 4.37 -2.06 4.13
C MET A 96 5.32 -1.26 3.26
N ASN A 97 5.98 -0.28 3.86
CA ASN A 97 6.98 0.56 3.19
C ASN A 97 8.23 0.73 4.05
N GLY A 98 9.36 0.92 3.39
CA GLY A 98 10.57 1.39 4.07
C GLY A 98 10.48 2.88 4.42
N ILE A 99 11.22 3.29 5.44
CA ILE A 99 11.29 4.69 5.89
C ILE A 99 11.67 5.64 4.75
N GLY A 100 12.55 5.24 3.83
CA GLY A 100 12.96 6.06 2.70
C GLY A 100 11.79 6.51 1.83
N THR A 101 10.91 5.58 1.45
CA THR A 101 9.70 5.87 0.66
C THR A 101 8.77 6.84 1.40
N VAL A 102 8.50 6.57 2.68
CA VAL A 102 7.59 7.40 3.49
C VAL A 102 8.17 8.81 3.70
N THR A 103 9.49 8.95 3.81
CA THR A 103 10.16 10.25 3.95
C THR A 103 10.11 11.06 2.67
N LEU A 104 10.18 10.42 1.51
CA LEU A 104 10.10 11.09 0.21
C LEU A 104 8.67 11.48 -0.15
N GLU A 105 7.70 10.70 0.26
CA GLU A 105 6.28 10.87 -0.06
C GLU A 105 5.46 11.37 1.13
N VAL A 106 5.92 12.46 1.76
CA VAL A 106 5.35 13.01 3.01
C VAL A 106 3.87 13.38 2.92
N GLY A 107 3.36 13.67 1.73
CA GLY A 107 1.94 14.01 1.48
C GLY A 107 1.04 12.82 1.23
N THR A 108 1.59 11.61 1.11
CA THR A 108 0.82 10.43 0.72
C THR A 108 0.08 9.82 1.91
N LEU A 109 -1.21 9.50 1.70
CA LEU A 109 -2.07 8.88 2.72
C LEU A 109 -2.13 7.35 2.60
N TRP A 110 -1.55 6.79 1.57
CA TRP A 110 -1.40 5.34 1.35
C TRP A 110 -2.70 4.57 1.16
N SER A 111 -3.86 5.23 1.03
CA SER A 111 -5.12 4.59 0.68
C SER A 111 -5.32 4.51 -0.84
N ALA A 112 -6.25 3.67 -1.28
CA ALA A 112 -6.65 3.59 -2.68
C ALA A 112 -7.33 4.89 -3.14
N GLU A 113 -8.16 5.42 -2.27
CA GLU A 113 -8.98 6.61 -2.50
C GLU A 113 -8.13 7.87 -2.68
N ASP A 114 -7.03 7.97 -1.94
CA ASP A 114 -6.12 9.11 -2.01
C ASP A 114 -5.15 9.01 -3.20
N LEU A 115 -4.78 7.78 -3.57
CA LEU A 115 -3.86 7.56 -4.69
C LEU A 115 -4.51 7.84 -6.05
N TYR A 116 -5.80 7.49 -6.21
CA TYR A 116 -6.54 7.74 -7.44
C TYR A 116 -7.92 8.33 -7.13
N PRO A 117 -7.96 9.66 -6.87
CA PRO A 117 -9.16 10.35 -6.37
C PRO A 117 -10.37 10.28 -7.32
N GLU A 118 -10.14 10.15 -8.63
CA GLU A 118 -11.20 10.07 -9.64
C GLU A 118 -12.11 8.85 -9.42
N ASP A 119 -11.56 7.76 -8.89
CA ASP A 119 -12.30 6.53 -8.56
C ASP A 119 -12.42 6.28 -7.05
N ALA A 120 -12.18 7.29 -6.22
CA ALA A 120 -12.19 7.17 -4.76
C ALA A 120 -13.46 6.49 -4.22
N ALA A 121 -14.63 6.91 -4.70
CA ALA A 121 -15.91 6.33 -4.27
C ALA A 121 -16.04 4.85 -4.67
N ALA A 122 -15.61 4.48 -5.88
CA ALA A 122 -15.64 3.10 -6.35
C ALA A 122 -14.66 2.22 -5.55
N PHE A 123 -13.46 2.71 -5.26
CA PHE A 123 -12.49 2.01 -4.43
C PHE A 123 -12.98 1.85 -2.98
N ALA A 124 -13.59 2.86 -2.40
CA ALA A 124 -14.20 2.77 -1.07
C ALA A 124 -15.32 1.71 -1.03
N GLU A 125 -16.17 1.64 -2.08
CA GLU A 125 -17.18 0.58 -2.20
C GLU A 125 -16.56 -0.81 -2.37
N LEU A 126 -15.49 -0.93 -3.17
CA LEU A 126 -14.78 -2.18 -3.36
C LEU A 126 -14.14 -2.67 -2.04
N ARG A 127 -13.55 -1.76 -1.26
CA ARG A 127 -13.04 -2.08 0.08
C ARG A 127 -14.14 -2.61 0.98
N ARG A 128 -15.30 -1.93 1.03
CA ARG A 128 -16.47 -2.40 1.81
C ARG A 128 -17.00 -3.76 1.32
N TYR A 129 -17.00 -4.00 0.02
CA TYR A 129 -17.38 -5.29 -0.56
C TYR A 129 -16.51 -6.43 -0.04
N TYR A 130 -15.21 -6.18 0.21
CA TYR A 130 -14.29 -7.14 0.81
C TYR A 130 -14.27 -7.11 2.35
N GLY A 131 -15.12 -6.29 2.99
CA GLY A 131 -15.24 -6.21 4.45
C GLY A 131 -14.33 -5.19 5.12
N HIS A 132 -13.56 -4.40 4.36
CA HIS A 132 -12.71 -3.34 4.91
C HIS A 132 -13.50 -2.04 5.10
N THR A 133 -13.58 -1.57 6.34
CA THR A 133 -14.32 -0.34 6.70
C THR A 133 -13.40 0.83 7.09
N LYS A 134 -12.10 0.57 7.19
CA LYS A 134 -11.07 1.54 7.56
C LYS A 134 -9.96 1.56 6.51
N PRO A 135 -9.14 2.62 6.45
CA PRO A 135 -7.92 2.61 5.65
C PRO A 135 -7.02 1.43 6.01
N PRO A 136 -6.17 0.95 5.09
CA PRO A 136 -5.19 -0.08 5.42
C PRO A 136 -4.20 0.42 6.48
N ILE A 137 -3.71 -0.49 7.32
CA ILE A 137 -2.65 -0.17 8.27
C ILE A 137 -1.39 0.20 7.49
N LEU A 138 -0.77 1.33 7.80
CA LEU A 138 0.54 1.67 7.23
C LEU A 138 1.64 1.09 8.13
N THR A 139 2.34 0.08 7.66
CA THR A 139 3.50 -0.47 8.35
C THR A 139 4.78 0.13 7.79
N ILE A 140 5.57 0.78 8.64
CA ILE A 140 6.83 1.44 8.28
C ILE A 140 7.99 0.66 8.86
N LEU A 141 8.91 0.24 7.98
CA LEU A 141 10.17 -0.37 8.39
C LEU A 141 11.23 0.71 8.51
N SER A 142 11.81 0.87 9.70
CA SER A 142 12.89 1.82 9.97
C SER A 142 13.94 1.21 10.87
N HIS A 143 15.20 1.48 10.60
CA HIS A 143 16.28 1.08 11.49
C HIS A 143 16.34 1.97 12.75
N ASP A 144 16.25 3.28 12.57
CA ASP A 144 16.50 4.28 13.61
C ASP A 144 15.25 4.99 14.13
N GLY A 145 14.06 4.68 13.59
CA GLY A 145 12.80 5.26 14.00
C GLY A 145 12.62 6.76 13.69
N ARG A 146 13.51 7.34 12.88
CA ARG A 146 13.51 8.78 12.57
C ARG A 146 12.53 9.13 11.45
N LEU A 147 11.24 8.99 11.76
CA LEU A 147 10.17 9.37 10.86
C LEU A 147 10.08 10.89 10.70
N ASN A 148 9.54 11.32 9.57
CA ASN A 148 8.98 12.67 9.50
C ASN A 148 7.61 12.65 10.19
N PHE A 149 7.56 13.01 11.46
CA PHE A 149 6.33 12.99 12.27
C PHE A 149 5.27 13.99 11.78
N ASN A 150 5.60 14.89 10.84
CA ASN A 150 4.65 15.77 10.15
C ASN A 150 4.10 15.17 8.84
N ALA A 151 4.44 13.93 8.50
CA ALA A 151 3.89 13.27 7.32
C ALA A 151 2.36 13.16 7.42
N ALA A 152 1.67 13.33 6.28
CA ALA A 152 0.20 13.37 6.21
C ALA A 152 -0.46 12.14 6.87
N SER A 153 0.12 10.95 6.70
CA SER A 153 -0.37 9.72 7.30
C SER A 153 -0.27 9.68 8.83
N LEU A 154 0.64 10.45 9.43
CA LEU A 154 0.78 10.56 10.89
C LEU A 154 -0.06 11.70 11.47
N GLN A 155 -0.55 12.62 10.64
CA GLN A 155 -1.34 13.78 11.06
C GLN A 155 -2.87 13.54 10.94
N ARG A 156 -3.31 12.31 10.65
CA ARG A 156 -4.73 11.95 10.57
C ARG A 156 -5.12 10.98 11.68
N ASP A 157 -6.18 11.27 12.40
CA ASP A 157 -6.71 10.48 13.54
C ASP A 157 -7.42 9.18 13.12
N ASP A 158 -7.81 9.07 11.83
CA ASP A 158 -8.39 7.85 11.26
C ASP A 158 -7.34 6.85 10.75
N MET A 159 -6.06 7.22 10.74
CA MET A 159 -4.96 6.35 10.31
C MET A 159 -4.44 5.49 11.47
N HIS A 160 -4.11 4.25 11.12
CA HIS A 160 -3.36 3.35 11.99
C HIS A 160 -1.99 3.11 11.37
N VAL A 161 -0.95 3.50 12.07
CA VAL A 161 0.44 3.36 11.65
C VAL A 161 1.18 2.42 12.61
N VAL A 162 1.89 1.46 12.05
CA VAL A 162 2.76 0.55 12.79
C VAL A 162 4.20 0.86 12.40
N LEU A 163 5.01 1.25 13.38
CA LEU A 163 6.45 1.42 13.20
C LEU A 163 7.17 0.18 13.70
N ALA A 164 7.78 -0.56 12.79
CA ALA A 164 8.64 -1.69 13.07
C ALA A 164 10.10 -1.23 13.03
N THR A 165 10.79 -1.23 14.17
CA THR A 165 12.11 -0.61 14.31
C THR A 165 13.00 -1.32 15.33
N THR A 166 14.23 -0.85 15.50
CA THR A 166 15.13 -1.33 16.54
C THR A 166 14.77 -0.79 17.91
N THR A 167 15.40 -1.33 18.95
CA THR A 167 15.25 -0.83 20.34
C THR A 167 15.56 0.67 20.45
N GLU A 168 16.64 1.12 19.81
CA GLU A 168 17.01 2.54 19.79
C GLU A 168 15.98 3.38 19.03
N GLY A 169 15.58 2.90 17.85
CA GLY A 169 14.54 3.57 17.04
C GLY A 169 13.21 3.69 17.76
N ALA A 170 12.80 2.65 18.49
CA ALA A 170 11.59 2.67 19.30
C ALA A 170 11.68 3.70 20.45
N ALA A 171 12.84 3.75 21.12
CA ALA A 171 13.06 4.75 22.18
C ALA A 171 13.04 6.18 21.63
N TYR A 172 13.57 6.40 20.42
CA TYR A 172 13.50 7.70 19.75
C TYR A 172 12.06 8.06 19.37
N ALA A 173 11.36 7.17 18.66
CA ALA A 173 10.02 7.46 18.15
C ALA A 173 8.97 7.71 19.24
N ARG A 174 9.10 7.07 20.41
CA ARG A 174 8.22 7.27 21.57
C ARG A 174 8.29 8.67 22.21
N GLN A 175 9.22 9.52 21.77
CA GLN A 175 9.31 10.90 22.23
C GLN A 175 8.33 11.85 21.51
N PHE A 176 7.68 11.37 20.45
CA PHE A 176 6.79 12.16 19.60
C PHE A 176 5.35 11.70 19.75
N GLU A 177 4.45 12.66 19.86
CA GLU A 177 3.01 12.44 19.81
C GLU A 177 2.48 12.84 18.42
N VAL A 178 1.58 12.03 17.87
CA VAL A 178 0.94 12.27 16.58
C VAL A 178 -0.56 11.99 16.67
N PRO A 179 -1.40 12.63 15.83
CA PRO A 179 -2.84 12.36 15.78
C PRO A 179 -3.20 10.93 15.38
N ALA A 180 -2.43 10.31 14.49
CA ALA A 180 -2.63 8.93 14.09
C ALA A 180 -2.44 7.96 15.26
N ARG A 181 -3.15 6.83 15.24
CA ARG A 181 -2.79 5.72 16.12
C ARG A 181 -1.43 5.18 15.68
N LEU A 182 -0.39 5.39 16.50
CA LEU A 182 0.98 4.93 16.25
C LEU A 182 1.34 3.79 17.21
N ASP A 183 1.43 2.57 16.69
CA ASP A 183 1.93 1.41 17.43
C ASP A 183 3.42 1.20 17.09
N ILE A 184 4.29 1.20 18.12
CA ILE A 184 5.74 1.09 17.94
C ILE A 184 6.22 -0.27 18.42
N HIS A 185 6.74 -1.07 17.50
CA HIS A 185 7.26 -2.41 17.75
C HIS A 185 8.80 -2.41 17.75
N ASP A 186 9.37 -2.72 18.91
CA ASP A 186 10.79 -3.01 19.06
C ASP A 186 11.04 -4.46 18.61
N LEU A 187 11.72 -4.63 17.49
CA LEU A 187 11.95 -5.91 16.84
C LEU A 187 13.42 -6.37 16.89
N GLY A 188 14.27 -5.70 17.65
CA GLY A 188 15.63 -6.13 17.86
C GLY A 188 16.63 -5.01 18.12
N VAL A 189 17.78 -5.38 18.68
CA VAL A 189 18.82 -4.41 19.10
C VAL A 189 19.60 -3.84 17.92
N LYS A 190 19.98 -4.69 16.95
CA LYS A 190 20.84 -4.31 15.81
C LYS A 190 20.09 -4.13 14.51
N SER A 191 18.99 -4.86 14.32
CA SER A 191 18.13 -4.80 13.14
C SER A 191 16.74 -5.25 13.50
N ALA A 192 15.71 -4.71 12.83
CA ALA A 192 14.36 -5.20 12.97
C ALA A 192 14.24 -6.61 12.38
N ASP A 193 13.70 -7.54 13.17
CA ASP A 193 13.43 -8.90 12.72
C ASP A 193 12.18 -8.91 11.83
N LEU A 194 12.36 -9.09 10.53
CA LEU A 194 11.28 -9.08 9.55
C LEU A 194 10.26 -10.20 9.76
N GLN A 195 10.66 -11.35 10.30
CA GLN A 195 9.71 -12.43 10.60
C GLN A 195 8.74 -12.00 11.72
N ARG A 196 9.25 -11.30 12.73
CA ARG A 196 8.42 -10.74 13.81
C ARG A 196 7.53 -9.61 13.33
N THR A 197 7.99 -8.80 12.37
CA THR A 197 7.18 -7.73 11.76
C THR A 197 5.91 -8.30 11.11
N VAL A 198 6.05 -9.37 10.32
CA VAL A 198 4.93 -9.99 9.59
C VAL A 198 3.95 -10.73 10.52
N ALA A 199 4.41 -11.19 11.69
CA ALA A 199 3.58 -11.90 12.65
C ALA A 199 2.70 -10.99 13.54
N HIS A 200 2.97 -9.67 13.57
CA HIS A 200 2.30 -8.70 14.44
C HIS A 200 1.47 -7.67 13.69
N GLY A 201 1.40 -7.74 12.35
CA GLY A 201 0.65 -6.85 11.46
C GLY A 201 -0.81 -7.27 11.21
#